data_1c67448401cea2fb36a43be3e00ea2c6
#
_entry.id   1c67448401cea2fb36a43be3e00ea2c6
#
_cell.length_a   1.000
_cell.length_b   1.000
_cell.length_c   1.000
_cell.angle_alpha   90.00
_cell.angle_beta   90.00
_cell.angle_gamma   90.00
#
_symmetry.space_group_name_H-M   'P 1'
#
loop_
_entity.id
_entity.type
_entity.pdbx_description
1 polymer ?
#
loop_
_entity_poly.entity_id
_entity_poly.type
_entity_poly.pdbx_seq_one_letter_code
_entity_poly.pdbx_strand_id
1 'polypeptide(L)'
;MALKLNSADLYTTLSTRDLDASTTRAAYNALDSAITLRVFDSLSEVVRQQNTPHAAISYRFVRAMQGPAMSMVRRGIAVNTKVRQDETERFLAIRAKAQALLDTLANAVWGPEHYTVVTKTVEWFTPIGKRSQPLTPQTRTVRVESDAQRPRGLNPNSDKQVLAFFNIALHFPVEYEIRKTPQGSVRTPSANGKALRKWGQARTKGPGVDARDRTIPAVRLAAPFVSLILTIRDADKMLSVLRTPLDPDGRMRCSYNVVGTENGRWSSSKSAFGRGTNLQNITPSMRRMFCADDGQWLISPDLEQAESRLVAGLVWQTTGDDTYWAACASGDLHTTVARMTWPELGWTDDQAANRKIANTPSRELPKFTYRDISKRLGHGSNYRGTPFGIAQAVGVPPNIVEDFQVRYFKAFPALPQWHAWCKRQLLDHQYLDTPLGRRRWFFGRPNEDATLREAIAFGPQSTVGELLNLIMYKVWSRSLLPQSDPAFLPLQLLLQNHDAFAFQVPLTTHLPTIINAVNGEFNSTPITFVRGGERRDLIIPGEFVTGFNWAYADTNPDPGKWTFSDGNKDGLIKWGGSDERIRTSPAVARSADFLGRPSAPSWR
;
A
#
# COMPACT_ATOMS: atom_id res chain seq x y z
N MET A 1 30.69 -2.88 24.74
CA MET A 1 31.12 -4.21 25.23
C MET A 1 30.32 -5.24 24.45
N ALA A 2 30.92 -5.87 23.45
CA ALA A 2 30.23 -6.86 22.62
C ALA A 2 30.18 -8.17 23.44
N LEU A 3 28.97 -8.58 23.84
CA LEU A 3 28.71 -9.90 24.39
C LEU A 3 28.95 -10.91 23.25
N LYS A 4 30.18 -11.48 23.20
CA LYS A 4 30.43 -12.71 22.46
C LYS A 4 29.77 -13.85 23.24
N LEU A 5 28.51 -14.11 22.95
CA LEU A 5 27.88 -15.38 23.25
C LEU A 5 28.48 -16.40 22.29
N ASN A 6 29.41 -17.20 22.79
CA ASN A 6 29.96 -18.30 22.02
C ASN A 6 28.88 -19.40 21.96
N SER A 7 28.15 -19.47 20.83
CA SER A 7 27.09 -20.45 20.62
C SER A 7 27.54 -21.89 20.76
N ALA A 8 28.85 -22.15 20.57
CA ALA A 8 29.43 -23.49 20.76
C ALA A 8 29.38 -23.97 22.22
N ASP A 9 29.54 -23.09 23.20
CA ASP A 9 29.57 -23.48 24.62
C ASP A 9 28.16 -23.79 25.16
N LEU A 10 27.13 -23.22 24.57
CA LEU A 10 25.72 -23.50 24.93
C LEU A 10 25.22 -24.82 24.35
N TYR A 11 25.71 -25.22 23.17
CA TYR A 11 25.35 -26.48 22.52
C TYR A 11 26.12 -27.68 23.06
N THR A 12 27.29 -27.50 23.63
CA THR A 12 28.11 -28.58 24.18
C THR A 12 27.64 -29.04 25.58
N THR A 13 26.90 -28.20 26.30
CA THR A 13 26.43 -28.54 27.67
C THR A 13 25.10 -29.28 27.68
N LEU A 14 24.31 -29.25 26.60
CA LEU A 14 23.07 -30.00 26.43
C LEU A 14 23.25 -31.03 25.32
N SER A 15 23.86 -32.17 25.64
CA SER A 15 23.80 -33.34 24.76
C SER A 15 22.36 -33.81 24.68
N THR A 16 21.65 -33.48 23.59
CA THR A 16 20.27 -33.91 23.36
C THR A 16 20.15 -35.37 22.90
N ARG A 17 21.28 -36.09 22.86
CA ARG A 17 21.33 -37.48 22.33
C ARG A 17 20.55 -38.50 23.15
N ASP A 18 20.31 -38.21 24.43
CA ASP A 18 19.67 -39.12 25.36
C ASP A 18 18.29 -38.65 25.85
N LEU A 19 17.76 -37.57 25.27
CA LEU A 19 16.46 -37.03 25.65
C LEU A 19 15.38 -37.43 24.63
N ASP A 20 14.22 -37.83 25.15
CA ASP A 20 13.04 -37.99 24.26
C ASP A 20 12.61 -36.68 23.59
N ALA A 21 11.83 -36.77 22.52
CA ALA A 21 11.42 -35.61 21.72
C ALA A 21 10.60 -34.58 22.53
N SER A 22 9.89 -34.97 23.57
CA SER A 22 9.10 -34.09 24.43
C SER A 22 10.02 -33.28 25.36
N THR A 23 10.97 -33.95 26.00
CA THR A 23 11.96 -33.36 26.89
C THR A 23 12.91 -32.43 26.12
N THR A 24 13.33 -32.83 24.91
CA THR A 24 14.13 -32.00 24.03
C THR A 24 13.39 -30.70 23.67
N ARG A 25 12.10 -30.77 23.34
CA ARG A 25 11.25 -29.62 23.04
C ARG A 25 11.04 -28.71 24.25
N ALA A 26 10.83 -29.31 25.42
CA ALA A 26 10.68 -28.54 26.66
C ALA A 26 12.00 -27.80 27.03
N ALA A 27 13.15 -28.48 26.92
CA ALA A 27 14.46 -27.86 27.14
C ALA A 27 14.74 -26.73 26.16
N TYR A 28 14.42 -26.91 24.87
CA TYR A 28 14.56 -25.89 23.86
C TYR A 28 13.69 -24.65 24.19
N ASN A 29 12.41 -24.85 24.50
CA ASN A 29 11.51 -23.75 24.86
C ASN A 29 11.95 -23.01 26.13
N ALA A 30 12.46 -23.72 27.13
CA ALA A 30 13.01 -23.11 28.35
C ALA A 30 14.24 -22.26 28.05
N LEU A 31 15.15 -22.77 27.19
CA LEU A 31 16.34 -22.06 26.76
C LEU A 31 16.00 -20.80 25.95
N ASP A 32 15.08 -20.90 25.00
CA ASP A 32 14.59 -19.74 24.23
C ASP A 32 13.99 -18.66 25.13
N SER A 33 13.20 -19.07 26.13
CA SER A 33 12.63 -18.14 27.12
C SER A 33 13.69 -17.46 27.95
N ALA A 34 14.70 -18.20 28.41
CA ALA A 34 15.81 -17.66 29.20
C ALA A 34 16.71 -16.70 28.38
N ILE A 35 16.99 -17.06 27.12
CA ILE A 35 17.75 -16.18 26.20
C ILE A 35 16.94 -14.90 25.92
N THR A 36 15.64 -15.04 25.64
CA THR A 36 14.76 -13.88 25.39
C THR A 36 14.74 -12.92 26.58
N LEU A 37 14.67 -13.45 27.81
CA LEU A 37 14.72 -12.63 29.03
C LEU A 37 16.06 -11.90 29.15
N ARG A 38 17.18 -12.58 28.96
CA ARG A 38 18.51 -11.96 29.03
C ARG A 38 18.72 -10.88 27.96
N VAL A 39 18.23 -11.13 26.73
CA VAL A 39 18.24 -10.12 25.66
C VAL A 39 17.40 -8.92 26.05
N PHE A 40 16.21 -9.14 26.61
CA PHE A 40 15.34 -8.07 27.10
C PHE A 40 16.04 -7.25 28.20
N ASP A 41 16.65 -7.87 29.19
CA ASP A 41 17.35 -7.19 30.29
C ASP A 41 18.52 -6.37 29.75
N SER A 42 19.33 -6.95 28.87
CA SER A 42 20.48 -6.27 28.24
C SER A 42 20.05 -5.07 27.41
N LEU A 43 19.00 -5.22 26.57
CA LEU A 43 18.47 -4.11 25.77
C LEU A 43 17.81 -3.03 26.64
N SER A 44 17.12 -3.43 27.71
CA SER A 44 16.51 -2.51 28.67
C SER A 44 17.58 -1.67 29.37
N GLU A 45 18.73 -2.26 29.69
CA GLU A 45 19.86 -1.54 30.25
C GLU A 45 20.49 -0.57 29.25
N VAL A 46 20.68 -0.99 28.00
CA VAL A 46 21.16 -0.09 26.92
C VAL A 46 20.22 1.12 26.76
N VAL A 47 18.90 0.90 26.73
CA VAL A 47 17.91 1.97 26.61
C VAL A 47 17.97 2.92 27.82
N ARG A 48 18.19 2.39 29.05
CA ARG A 48 18.35 3.20 30.27
C ARG A 48 19.67 3.99 30.26
N GLN A 49 20.77 3.37 29.88
CA GLN A 49 22.10 4.02 29.84
C GLN A 49 22.22 5.09 28.77
N GLN A 50 21.55 4.92 27.63
CA GLN A 50 21.55 5.94 26.59
C GLN A 50 20.82 7.22 27.02
N ASN A 51 20.02 7.17 28.08
CA ASN A 51 19.27 8.29 28.67
C ASN A 51 18.71 9.28 27.62
N THR A 52 18.36 8.75 26.44
CA THR A 52 17.78 9.56 25.37
C THR A 52 16.27 9.52 25.50
N PRO A 53 15.62 10.66 25.71
CA PRO A 53 14.15 10.73 25.78
C PRO A 53 13.46 10.05 24.59
N HIS A 54 14.08 10.15 23.41
CA HIS A 54 13.60 9.58 22.16
C HIS A 54 13.46 8.05 22.19
N ALA A 55 14.43 7.32 22.75
CA ALA A 55 14.37 5.87 22.85
C ALA A 55 13.25 5.41 23.77
N ALA A 56 13.11 6.06 24.93
CA ALA A 56 12.06 5.76 25.90
C ALA A 56 10.66 6.07 25.36
N ILE A 57 10.49 7.23 24.69
CA ILE A 57 9.22 7.63 24.06
C ILE A 57 8.85 6.61 22.97
N SER A 58 9.75 6.31 22.06
CA SER A 58 9.51 5.35 20.97
C SER A 58 9.16 3.96 21.51
N TYR A 59 9.87 3.47 22.53
CA TYR A 59 9.60 2.17 23.13
C TYR A 59 8.22 2.10 23.80
N ARG A 60 7.86 3.11 24.60
CA ARG A 60 6.54 3.18 25.24
C ARG A 60 5.42 3.24 24.20
N PHE A 61 5.61 4.05 23.17
CA PHE A 61 4.65 4.17 22.07
C PHE A 61 4.45 2.83 21.36
N VAL A 62 5.52 2.16 20.94
CA VAL A 62 5.45 0.86 20.26
C VAL A 62 4.76 -0.20 21.13
N ARG A 63 5.06 -0.23 22.44
CA ARG A 63 4.38 -1.15 23.37
C ARG A 63 2.88 -0.89 23.43
N ALA A 64 2.47 0.37 23.56
CA ALA A 64 1.06 0.74 23.58
C ALA A 64 0.33 0.31 22.30
N MET A 65 0.99 0.42 21.13
CA MET A 65 0.42 0.05 19.84
C MET A 65 0.16 -1.45 19.67
N GLN A 66 0.76 -2.31 20.49
CA GLN A 66 0.47 -3.76 20.44
C GLN A 66 -1.00 -4.07 20.78
N GLY A 67 -1.64 -3.31 21.67
CA GLY A 67 -3.04 -3.49 22.05
C GLY A 67 -4.00 -3.37 20.85
N PRO A 68 -4.10 -2.21 20.20
CA PRO A 68 -4.96 -2.05 19.03
C PRO A 68 -4.56 -2.97 17.86
N ALA A 69 -3.27 -3.20 17.63
CA ALA A 69 -2.80 -4.14 16.59
C ALA A 69 -3.33 -5.55 16.84
N MET A 70 -3.17 -6.07 18.07
CA MET A 70 -3.66 -7.40 18.43
C MET A 70 -5.19 -7.49 18.38
N SER A 71 -5.90 -6.42 18.74
CA SER A 71 -7.36 -6.35 18.64
C SER A 71 -7.81 -6.57 17.19
N MET A 72 -7.18 -5.88 16.23
CA MET A 72 -7.47 -6.04 14.79
C MET A 72 -7.05 -7.42 14.26
N VAL A 73 -5.87 -7.94 14.66
CA VAL A 73 -5.39 -9.28 14.25
C VAL A 73 -6.34 -10.37 14.72
N ARG A 74 -6.82 -10.29 15.96
CA ARG A 74 -7.77 -11.28 16.52
C ARG A 74 -9.13 -11.20 15.85
N ARG A 75 -9.64 -10.01 15.63
CA ARG A 75 -10.95 -9.81 15.02
C ARG A 75 -10.94 -10.13 13.54
N GLY A 76 -10.06 -9.53 12.77
CA GLY A 76 -10.11 -9.54 11.31
C GLY A 76 -11.31 -8.75 10.77
N ILE A 77 -11.50 -8.76 9.46
CA ILE A 77 -12.63 -8.11 8.78
C ILE A 77 -13.50 -9.17 8.08
N ALA A 78 -14.82 -9.02 8.17
CA ALA A 78 -15.76 -9.91 7.50
C ALA A 78 -15.65 -9.79 5.97
N VAL A 79 -15.84 -10.90 5.26
CA VAL A 79 -15.77 -10.96 3.80
C VAL A 79 -17.11 -11.40 3.24
N ASN A 80 -17.71 -10.58 2.40
CA ASN A 80 -18.90 -10.94 1.63
C ASN A 80 -18.52 -11.97 0.56
N THR A 81 -18.88 -13.22 0.80
CA THR A 81 -18.52 -14.36 -0.06
C THR A 81 -19.13 -14.28 -1.44
N LYS A 82 -20.38 -13.74 -1.55
CA LYS A 82 -21.05 -13.55 -2.85
C LYS A 82 -20.30 -12.51 -3.70
N VAL A 83 -20.01 -11.33 -3.15
CA VAL A 83 -19.23 -10.30 -3.85
C VAL A 83 -17.86 -10.83 -4.24
N ARG A 84 -17.21 -11.60 -3.36
CA ARG A 84 -15.93 -12.23 -3.63
C ARG A 84 -16.01 -13.21 -4.79
N GLN A 85 -17.06 -14.02 -4.87
CA GLN A 85 -17.28 -14.95 -5.97
C GLN A 85 -17.53 -14.20 -7.28
N ASP A 86 -18.46 -13.26 -7.30
CA ASP A 86 -18.84 -12.46 -8.47
C ASP A 86 -17.57 -11.75 -9.06
N GLU A 87 -16.75 -11.15 -8.21
CA GLU A 87 -15.49 -10.52 -8.61
C GLU A 87 -14.46 -11.54 -9.11
N THR A 88 -14.41 -12.74 -8.53
CA THR A 88 -13.51 -13.81 -8.99
C THR A 88 -13.88 -14.22 -10.42
N GLU A 89 -15.14 -14.46 -10.70
CA GLU A 89 -15.65 -14.80 -12.02
C GLU A 89 -15.38 -13.69 -13.04
N ARG A 90 -15.61 -12.44 -12.65
CA ARG A 90 -15.33 -11.27 -13.49
C ARG A 90 -13.85 -11.16 -13.87
N PHE A 91 -12.93 -11.28 -12.90
CA PHE A 91 -11.49 -11.19 -13.19
C PHE A 91 -10.97 -12.41 -13.96
N LEU A 92 -11.54 -13.59 -13.76
CA LEU A 92 -11.25 -14.76 -14.59
C LEU A 92 -11.65 -14.53 -16.04
N ALA A 93 -12.83 -13.98 -16.30
CA ALA A 93 -13.30 -13.66 -17.64
C ALA A 93 -12.43 -12.59 -18.32
N ILE A 94 -12.09 -11.51 -17.60
CA ILE A 94 -11.17 -10.47 -18.11
C ILE A 94 -9.81 -11.08 -18.48
N ARG A 95 -9.24 -11.88 -17.58
CA ARG A 95 -7.96 -12.55 -17.79
C ARG A 95 -7.97 -13.47 -19.01
N ALA A 96 -8.99 -14.32 -19.10
CA ALA A 96 -9.13 -15.28 -20.20
C ALA A 96 -9.26 -14.57 -21.56
N LYS A 97 -10.11 -13.55 -21.65
CA LYS A 97 -10.30 -12.75 -22.87
C LYS A 97 -9.02 -12.03 -23.27
N ALA A 98 -8.32 -11.40 -22.32
CA ALA A 98 -7.08 -10.71 -22.59
C ALA A 98 -5.95 -11.67 -22.99
N GLN A 99 -5.86 -12.86 -22.36
CA GLN A 99 -4.88 -13.89 -22.71
C GLN A 99 -5.11 -14.45 -24.11
N ALA A 100 -6.35 -14.80 -24.47
CA ALA A 100 -6.67 -15.30 -25.79
C ALA A 100 -6.30 -14.30 -26.91
N LEU A 101 -6.58 -13.01 -26.69
CA LEU A 101 -6.18 -11.97 -27.64
C LEU A 101 -4.67 -11.78 -27.68
N LEU A 102 -4.00 -11.80 -26.53
CA LEU A 102 -2.54 -11.72 -26.45
C LEU A 102 -1.86 -12.87 -27.19
N ASP A 103 -2.34 -14.10 -27.02
CA ASP A 103 -1.79 -15.29 -27.68
C ASP A 103 -1.99 -15.22 -29.17
N THR A 104 -3.16 -14.79 -29.65
CA THR A 104 -3.43 -14.60 -31.08
C THR A 104 -2.46 -13.59 -31.70
N LEU A 105 -2.32 -12.43 -31.09
CA LEU A 105 -1.44 -11.36 -31.57
C LEU A 105 0.05 -11.75 -31.46
N ALA A 106 0.46 -12.40 -30.38
CA ALA A 106 1.84 -12.85 -30.21
C ALA A 106 2.21 -13.94 -31.22
N ASN A 107 1.32 -14.90 -31.44
CA ASN A 107 1.54 -15.95 -32.46
C ASN A 107 1.67 -15.39 -33.86
N ALA A 108 0.96 -14.33 -34.21
CA ALA A 108 1.11 -13.63 -35.47
C ALA A 108 2.49 -12.96 -35.65
N VAL A 109 3.15 -12.59 -34.53
CA VAL A 109 4.47 -11.93 -34.56
C VAL A 109 5.62 -12.93 -34.63
N TRP A 110 5.64 -13.93 -33.74
CA TRP A 110 6.80 -14.84 -33.63
C TRP A 110 6.56 -16.25 -34.14
N GLY A 111 5.39 -16.54 -34.73
CA GLY A 111 5.05 -17.82 -35.29
C GLY A 111 4.85 -18.95 -34.28
N PRO A 112 4.60 -20.16 -34.76
CA PRO A 112 4.39 -21.31 -33.89
C PRO A 112 5.69 -21.75 -33.21
N GLU A 113 5.55 -22.40 -32.08
CA GLU A 113 6.65 -23.05 -31.37
C GLU A 113 6.80 -24.49 -31.85
N HIS A 114 8.02 -24.84 -32.24
CA HIS A 114 8.38 -26.23 -32.53
C HIS A 114 8.87 -26.92 -31.28
N TYR A 115 8.40 -28.12 -31.01
CA TYR A 115 8.83 -28.90 -29.85
C TYR A 115 8.83 -30.38 -30.16
N THR A 116 9.69 -31.12 -29.47
CA THR A 116 9.78 -32.57 -29.63
C THR A 116 8.82 -33.28 -28.69
N VAL A 117 7.88 -34.01 -29.21
CA VAL A 117 7.01 -34.88 -28.42
C VAL A 117 7.71 -36.20 -28.20
N VAL A 118 7.91 -36.56 -26.94
CA VAL A 118 8.45 -37.88 -26.59
C VAL A 118 7.32 -38.75 -26.09
N THR A 119 6.88 -39.66 -26.94
CA THR A 119 5.87 -40.66 -26.57
C THR A 119 6.56 -41.93 -26.07
N LYS A 120 6.25 -42.35 -24.88
CA LYS A 120 6.68 -43.64 -24.33
C LYS A 120 5.59 -44.66 -24.64
N THR A 121 5.82 -45.54 -25.61
CA THR A 121 4.93 -46.66 -25.85
C THR A 121 5.46 -47.87 -25.11
N VAL A 122 4.63 -48.48 -24.31
CA VAL A 122 4.96 -49.74 -23.63
C VAL A 122 4.43 -50.88 -24.46
N GLU A 123 5.31 -51.59 -25.16
CA GLU A 123 4.93 -52.80 -25.89
C GLU A 123 5.06 -54.01 -25.00
N TRP A 124 3.99 -54.79 -24.96
CA TRP A 124 3.96 -56.06 -24.25
C TRP A 124 4.38 -57.17 -25.22
N PHE A 125 5.50 -57.81 -24.96
CA PHE A 125 5.89 -59.00 -25.72
C PHE A 125 5.54 -60.24 -24.89
N THR A 126 4.76 -61.13 -25.48
CA THR A 126 4.53 -62.46 -24.92
C THR A 126 5.69 -63.32 -25.40
N PRO A 127 6.58 -63.83 -24.55
CA PRO A 127 7.65 -64.71 -25.00
C PRO A 127 7.03 -66.03 -25.51
N ILE A 128 7.39 -66.41 -26.72
CA ILE A 128 7.11 -67.74 -27.24
C ILE A 128 8.09 -68.67 -26.52
N GLY A 129 7.68 -69.24 -25.38
CA GLY A 129 8.51 -70.12 -24.57
C GLY A 129 7.80 -71.40 -24.20
N LYS A 130 8.58 -72.44 -23.93
CA LYS A 130 8.14 -73.81 -23.63
C LYS A 130 7.06 -73.84 -22.53
N ARG A 131 6.11 -74.75 -22.70
CA ARG A 131 4.84 -74.96 -21.96
C ARG A 131 4.89 -75.07 -20.39
N SER A 132 5.96 -74.70 -19.74
CA SER A 132 6.11 -74.94 -18.28
C SER A 132 6.67 -73.76 -17.43
N GLN A 133 6.74 -72.54 -18.01
CA GLN A 133 7.13 -71.36 -17.21
C GLN A 133 6.03 -70.29 -17.19
N PRO A 134 5.76 -69.67 -16.02
CA PRO A 134 4.81 -68.58 -15.97
C PRO A 134 5.29 -67.45 -16.90
N LEU A 135 4.37 -66.94 -17.75
CA LEU A 135 4.58 -65.79 -18.61
C LEU A 135 4.89 -64.54 -17.77
N THR A 136 6.14 -64.16 -17.72
CA THR A 136 6.53 -62.87 -17.16
C THR A 136 6.42 -61.80 -18.25
N PRO A 137 5.54 -60.80 -18.14
CA PRO A 137 5.44 -59.76 -19.14
C PRO A 137 6.74 -58.94 -19.16
N GLN A 138 7.43 -58.94 -20.30
CA GLN A 138 8.57 -58.03 -20.53
C GLN A 138 8.05 -56.73 -21.10
N THR A 139 8.21 -55.66 -20.35
CA THR A 139 7.87 -54.32 -20.81
C THR A 139 9.05 -53.69 -21.55
N ARG A 140 8.91 -53.41 -22.83
CA ARG A 140 9.89 -52.60 -23.58
C ARG A 140 9.32 -51.20 -23.74
N THR A 141 10.01 -50.19 -23.19
CA THR A 141 9.68 -48.79 -23.42
C THR A 141 10.33 -48.35 -24.74
N VAL A 142 9.52 -48.05 -25.74
CA VAL A 142 10.00 -47.43 -26.97
C VAL A 142 9.77 -45.94 -26.86
N ARG A 143 10.85 -45.18 -27.00
CA ARG A 143 10.79 -43.71 -27.03
C ARG A 143 10.66 -43.30 -28.51
N VAL A 144 9.51 -42.70 -28.86
CA VAL A 144 9.28 -42.13 -30.18
C VAL A 144 9.35 -40.62 -30.04
N GLU A 145 10.25 -40.00 -30.80
CA GLU A 145 10.38 -38.56 -30.89
C GLU A 145 9.72 -38.10 -32.19
N SER A 146 8.81 -37.15 -32.08
CA SER A 146 8.19 -36.52 -33.25
C SER A 146 8.19 -35.01 -33.08
N ASP A 147 8.46 -34.31 -34.18
CA ASP A 147 8.34 -32.86 -34.21
C ASP A 147 6.87 -32.47 -34.23
N ALA A 148 6.52 -31.57 -33.36
CA ALA A 148 5.19 -31.01 -33.28
C ALA A 148 5.24 -29.50 -33.25
N GLN A 149 4.16 -28.88 -33.67
CA GLN A 149 4.00 -27.43 -33.64
C GLN A 149 2.78 -27.07 -32.78
N ARG A 150 2.90 -26.01 -32.00
CA ARG A 150 1.77 -25.42 -31.30
C ARG A 150 1.81 -23.90 -31.42
N PRO A 151 0.65 -23.21 -31.31
CA PRO A 151 0.65 -21.78 -31.24
C PRO A 151 1.58 -21.29 -30.12
N ARG A 152 2.46 -20.36 -30.43
CA ARG A 152 3.40 -19.79 -29.47
C ARG A 152 2.73 -18.67 -28.68
N GLY A 153 2.03 -19.03 -27.61
CA GLY A 153 1.45 -18.05 -26.68
C GLY A 153 2.50 -17.23 -25.97
N LEU A 154 2.10 -16.10 -25.39
CA LEU A 154 2.95 -15.25 -24.56
C LEU A 154 2.48 -15.30 -23.11
N ASN A 155 3.31 -15.85 -22.22
CA ASN A 155 3.03 -15.80 -20.79
C ASN A 155 3.40 -14.41 -20.23
N PRO A 156 2.41 -13.56 -19.87
CA PRO A 156 2.64 -12.20 -19.40
C PRO A 156 3.37 -12.13 -18.05
N ASN A 157 3.38 -13.22 -17.27
CA ASN A 157 4.05 -13.31 -15.96
C ASN A 157 5.48 -13.86 -16.06
N SER A 158 5.93 -14.28 -17.25
CA SER A 158 7.29 -14.72 -17.49
C SER A 158 8.15 -13.56 -18.00
N ASP A 159 8.95 -12.94 -17.14
CA ASP A 159 9.86 -11.87 -17.57
C ASP A 159 10.76 -12.32 -18.71
N LYS A 160 11.23 -13.58 -18.70
CA LYS A 160 12.04 -14.15 -19.79
C LYS A 160 11.31 -14.13 -21.15
N GLN A 161 10.03 -14.55 -21.18
CA GLN A 161 9.25 -14.55 -22.42
C GLN A 161 8.91 -13.12 -22.87
N VAL A 162 8.51 -12.26 -21.95
CA VAL A 162 8.18 -10.85 -22.24
C VAL A 162 9.41 -10.12 -22.77
N LEU A 163 10.59 -10.30 -22.17
CA LEU A 163 11.85 -9.73 -22.66
C LEU A 163 12.19 -10.26 -24.05
N ALA A 164 12.08 -11.59 -24.29
CA ALA A 164 12.33 -12.17 -25.59
C ALA A 164 11.36 -11.61 -26.66
N PHE A 165 10.09 -11.49 -26.33
CA PHE A 165 9.07 -10.95 -27.23
C PHE A 165 9.37 -9.49 -27.61
N PHE A 166 9.58 -8.60 -26.61
CA PHE A 166 9.81 -7.18 -26.90
C PHE A 166 11.20 -6.89 -27.48
N ASN A 167 12.26 -7.53 -26.97
CA ASN A 167 13.61 -7.19 -27.37
C ASN A 167 14.10 -7.95 -28.59
N ILE A 168 13.64 -9.20 -28.80
CA ILE A 168 14.08 -10.02 -29.93
C ILE A 168 13.06 -9.98 -31.06
N ALA A 169 11.77 -10.27 -30.78
CA ALA A 169 10.76 -10.34 -31.84
C ALA A 169 10.29 -8.97 -32.34
N LEU A 170 10.16 -7.98 -31.41
CA LEU A 170 9.72 -6.62 -31.74
C LEU A 170 10.87 -5.59 -31.81
N HIS A 171 12.12 -6.01 -31.56
CA HIS A 171 13.33 -5.16 -31.61
C HIS A 171 13.30 -3.90 -30.72
N PHE A 172 12.59 -3.91 -29.60
CA PHE A 172 12.63 -2.81 -28.63
C PHE A 172 13.94 -2.83 -27.82
N PRO A 173 14.45 -1.67 -27.39
CA PRO A 173 15.63 -1.60 -26.53
C PRO A 173 15.38 -2.28 -25.19
N VAL A 174 16.43 -2.92 -24.65
CA VAL A 174 16.35 -3.58 -23.34
C VAL A 174 16.24 -2.52 -22.25
N GLU A 175 15.17 -2.60 -21.46
CA GLU A 175 15.03 -1.81 -20.25
C GLU A 175 15.65 -2.53 -19.06
N TYR A 176 16.26 -1.76 -18.16
CA TYR A 176 16.98 -2.29 -17.02
C TYR A 176 16.44 -1.74 -15.71
N GLU A 177 16.46 -2.56 -14.66
CA GLU A 177 16.29 -2.12 -13.29
C GLU A 177 17.58 -2.34 -12.49
N ILE A 178 17.77 -1.51 -11.48
CA ILE A 178 18.89 -1.65 -10.53
C ILE A 178 18.36 -2.40 -9.32
N ARG A 179 18.90 -3.59 -9.07
CA ARG A 179 18.61 -4.38 -7.87
C ARG A 179 19.76 -4.23 -6.89
N LYS A 180 19.43 -3.86 -5.65
CA LYS A 180 20.39 -3.88 -4.54
C LYS A 180 20.56 -5.32 -4.06
N THR A 181 21.79 -5.81 -4.06
CA THR A 181 22.18 -7.11 -3.50
C THR A 181 23.15 -6.89 -2.34
N PRO A 182 23.38 -7.88 -1.46
CA PRO A 182 24.39 -7.77 -0.41
C PRO A 182 25.81 -7.44 -0.95
N GLN A 183 26.08 -7.81 -2.21
CA GLN A 183 27.36 -7.57 -2.89
C GLN A 183 27.41 -6.24 -3.65
N GLY A 184 26.30 -5.46 -3.66
CA GLY A 184 26.23 -4.18 -4.37
C GLY A 184 24.99 -4.06 -5.27
N SER A 185 24.98 -3.05 -6.12
CA SER A 185 23.88 -2.81 -7.06
C SER A 185 24.13 -3.53 -8.39
N VAL A 186 23.20 -4.37 -8.81
CA VAL A 186 23.26 -5.11 -10.08
C VAL A 186 22.21 -4.56 -11.04
N ARG A 187 22.62 -4.32 -12.29
CA ARG A 187 21.74 -3.91 -13.38
C ARG A 187 21.22 -5.15 -14.11
N THR A 188 19.90 -5.38 -14.02
CA THR A 188 19.26 -6.56 -14.65
C THR A 188 18.21 -6.13 -15.68
N PRO A 189 18.08 -6.85 -16.83
CA PRO A 189 16.97 -6.64 -17.75
C PRO A 189 15.63 -6.75 -17.02
N SER A 190 14.67 -5.88 -17.34
CA SER A 190 13.40 -5.82 -16.64
C SER A 190 12.22 -5.72 -17.61
N ALA A 191 11.19 -6.54 -17.35
CA ALA A 191 9.89 -6.50 -18.00
C ALA A 191 8.79 -6.00 -17.04
N ASN A 192 9.16 -5.25 -16.00
CA ASN A 192 8.20 -4.70 -15.05
C ASN A 192 7.24 -3.68 -15.69
N GLY A 193 6.20 -3.25 -14.94
CA GLY A 193 5.20 -2.32 -15.46
C GLY A 193 5.77 -0.98 -15.94
N LYS A 194 6.93 -0.54 -15.41
CA LYS A 194 7.62 0.67 -15.87
C LYS A 194 8.26 0.47 -17.24
N ALA A 195 8.97 -0.64 -17.45
CA ALA A 195 9.56 -1.01 -18.74
C ALA A 195 8.47 -1.18 -19.81
N LEU A 196 7.39 -1.89 -19.47
CA LEU A 196 6.25 -2.09 -20.37
C LEU A 196 5.62 -0.75 -20.80
N ARG A 197 5.35 0.18 -19.86
CA ARG A 197 4.80 1.50 -20.21
C ARG A 197 5.75 2.32 -21.09
N LYS A 198 7.05 2.20 -20.89
CA LYS A 198 8.05 2.83 -21.76
C LYS A 198 7.95 2.31 -23.19
N TRP A 199 7.88 1.00 -23.37
CA TRP A 199 7.69 0.40 -24.72
C TRP A 199 6.35 0.81 -25.34
N GLY A 200 5.26 0.85 -24.57
CA GLY A 200 3.95 1.28 -25.04
C GLY A 200 3.84 2.76 -25.39
N GLN A 201 4.72 3.61 -24.86
CA GLN A 201 4.76 5.05 -25.12
C GLN A 201 5.87 5.47 -26.08
N ALA A 202 6.74 4.55 -26.49
CA ALA A 202 7.87 4.85 -27.37
C ALA A 202 7.38 5.47 -28.68
N ARG A 203 7.54 6.79 -28.79
CA ARG A 203 7.42 7.51 -30.04
C ARG A 203 8.71 7.30 -30.84
N THR A 204 8.61 7.29 -32.15
CA THR A 204 9.56 6.98 -33.20
C THR A 204 10.91 7.75 -33.22
N LYS A 205 11.47 8.09 -32.10
CA LYS A 205 12.82 8.64 -31.98
C LYS A 205 13.59 7.90 -30.88
N GLY A 206 13.97 6.65 -31.19
CA GLY A 206 15.04 5.98 -30.45
C GLY A 206 16.39 6.46 -30.99
N PRO A 207 17.43 6.61 -30.16
CA PRO A 207 18.77 6.86 -30.65
C PRO A 207 19.23 5.64 -31.47
N GLY A 208 19.45 5.82 -32.78
CA GLY A 208 19.98 4.80 -33.68
C GLY A 208 19.12 4.40 -34.87
N VAL A 209 17.90 4.96 -35.01
CA VAL A 209 17.09 4.73 -36.20
C VAL A 209 17.23 5.95 -37.11
N ASP A 210 17.84 5.72 -38.29
CA ASP A 210 17.96 6.73 -39.35
C ASP A 210 16.56 7.27 -39.70
N ALA A 211 16.40 8.58 -39.76
CA ALA A 211 15.15 9.26 -40.11
C ALA A 211 14.61 8.89 -41.51
N ARG A 212 15.33 8.08 -42.28
CA ARG A 212 14.99 7.62 -43.64
C ARG A 212 14.37 6.24 -43.69
N ASP A 213 14.39 5.46 -42.60
CA ASP A 213 13.76 4.15 -42.56
C ASP A 213 12.26 4.29 -42.28
N ARG A 214 11.48 4.28 -43.39
CA ARG A 214 10.01 4.37 -43.36
C ARG A 214 9.29 3.09 -42.95
N THR A 215 10.02 2.05 -42.59
CA THR A 215 9.49 0.74 -42.20
C THR A 215 9.33 0.63 -40.67
N ILE A 216 8.48 1.43 -40.05
CA ILE A 216 8.16 1.26 -38.62
C ILE A 216 6.66 1.07 -38.39
N PRO A 217 6.12 -0.13 -38.67
CA PRO A 217 4.85 -0.56 -38.10
C PRO A 217 4.98 -0.97 -36.63
N ALA A 218 6.17 -1.41 -36.18
CA ALA A 218 6.38 -2.06 -34.88
C ALA A 218 6.03 -1.18 -33.66
N VAL A 219 6.30 0.11 -33.69
CA VAL A 219 6.05 1.02 -32.55
C VAL A 219 4.56 1.25 -32.28
N ARG A 220 3.72 1.25 -33.33
CA ARG A 220 2.26 1.33 -33.17
C ARG A 220 1.66 0.01 -32.65
N LEU A 221 2.35 -1.11 -32.80
CA LEU A 221 1.90 -2.43 -32.37
C LEU A 221 2.20 -2.72 -30.90
N ALA A 222 3.19 -2.08 -30.28
CA ALA A 222 3.58 -2.36 -28.89
C ALA A 222 2.48 -2.01 -27.87
N ALA A 223 1.75 -0.92 -28.08
CA ALA A 223 0.74 -0.45 -27.13
C ALA A 223 -0.38 -1.49 -26.85
N PRO A 224 -0.94 -2.23 -27.84
CA PRO A 224 -1.90 -3.28 -27.57
C PRO A 224 -1.33 -4.42 -26.71
N PHE A 225 -0.10 -4.89 -27.01
CA PHE A 225 0.56 -5.93 -26.24
C PHE A 225 0.81 -5.50 -24.79
N VAL A 226 1.34 -4.27 -24.61
CA VAL A 226 1.56 -3.69 -23.27
C VAL A 226 0.25 -3.61 -22.49
N SER A 227 -0.82 -3.12 -23.12
CA SER A 227 -2.13 -3.02 -22.49
C SER A 227 -2.65 -4.39 -22.05
N LEU A 228 -2.58 -5.40 -22.91
CA LEU A 228 -3.02 -6.76 -22.60
C LEU A 228 -2.20 -7.40 -21.48
N ILE A 229 -0.87 -7.30 -21.54
CA ILE A 229 0.03 -7.82 -20.50
C ILE A 229 -0.26 -7.17 -19.14
N LEU A 230 -0.43 -5.85 -19.09
CA LEU A 230 -0.77 -5.14 -17.85
C LEU A 230 -2.15 -5.54 -17.35
N THR A 231 -3.14 -5.66 -18.23
CA THR A 231 -4.49 -6.12 -17.86
C THR A 231 -4.46 -7.52 -17.24
N ILE A 232 -3.70 -8.45 -17.81
CA ILE A 232 -3.59 -9.82 -17.28
C ILE A 232 -2.85 -9.80 -15.93
N ARG A 233 -1.74 -9.08 -15.81
CA ARG A 233 -1.00 -8.95 -14.54
C ARG A 233 -1.84 -8.33 -13.45
N ASP A 234 -2.63 -7.31 -13.77
CA ASP A 234 -3.57 -6.69 -12.82
C ASP A 234 -4.67 -7.67 -12.43
N ALA A 235 -5.25 -8.41 -13.38
CA ALA A 235 -6.24 -9.45 -13.09
C ALA A 235 -5.65 -10.57 -12.20
N ASP A 236 -4.43 -11.05 -12.48
CA ASP A 236 -3.76 -12.07 -11.67
C ASP A 236 -3.47 -11.57 -10.24
N LYS A 237 -3.10 -10.29 -10.08
CA LYS A 237 -2.94 -9.66 -8.77
C LYS A 237 -4.27 -9.64 -8.00
N MET A 238 -5.38 -9.26 -8.66
CA MET A 238 -6.71 -9.28 -8.04
C MET A 238 -7.13 -10.70 -7.66
N LEU A 239 -6.96 -11.66 -8.57
CA LEU A 239 -7.25 -13.07 -8.33
C LEU A 239 -6.43 -13.66 -7.17
N SER A 240 -5.19 -13.22 -6.97
CA SER A 240 -4.37 -13.66 -5.84
C SER A 240 -4.98 -13.25 -4.49
N VAL A 241 -5.57 -12.06 -4.40
CA VAL A 241 -6.28 -11.58 -3.21
C VAL A 241 -7.61 -12.31 -3.03
N LEU A 242 -8.40 -12.44 -4.12
CA LEU A 242 -9.71 -13.10 -4.11
C LEU A 242 -9.62 -14.58 -3.72
N ARG A 243 -8.55 -15.26 -4.11
CA ARG A 243 -8.32 -16.69 -3.80
C ARG A 243 -7.65 -16.92 -2.45
N THR A 244 -7.30 -15.86 -1.71
CA THR A 244 -6.69 -15.99 -0.39
C THR A 244 -7.61 -16.78 0.55
N PRO A 245 -7.14 -17.83 1.23
CA PRO A 245 -7.95 -18.57 2.18
C PRO A 245 -8.45 -17.68 3.33
N LEU A 246 -9.74 -17.77 3.61
CA LEU A 246 -10.34 -17.13 4.78
C LEU A 246 -10.14 -18.01 6.01
N ASP A 247 -10.25 -17.42 7.18
CA ASP A 247 -10.36 -18.15 8.42
C ASP A 247 -11.74 -18.84 8.52
N PRO A 248 -11.91 -19.86 9.39
CA PRO A 248 -13.15 -20.64 9.49
C PRO A 248 -14.40 -19.80 9.80
N ASP A 249 -14.22 -18.63 10.40
CA ASP A 249 -15.28 -17.67 10.71
C ASP A 249 -15.64 -16.73 9.55
N GLY A 250 -15.13 -17.00 8.34
CA GLY A 250 -15.41 -16.19 7.14
C GLY A 250 -14.68 -14.85 7.09
N ARG A 251 -13.71 -14.64 7.98
CA ARG A 251 -12.98 -13.39 8.06
C ARG A 251 -11.62 -13.46 7.38
N MET A 252 -11.15 -12.32 6.92
CA MET A 252 -9.78 -12.14 6.47
C MET A 252 -8.98 -11.40 7.55
N ARG A 253 -7.81 -11.96 7.87
CA ARG A 253 -6.89 -11.41 8.86
C ARG A 253 -5.55 -11.09 8.23
N CYS A 254 -4.82 -10.18 8.84
CA CYS A 254 -3.40 -9.94 8.56
C CYS A 254 -2.63 -9.85 9.86
N SER A 255 -1.32 -10.00 9.81
CA SER A 255 -0.44 -9.64 10.92
C SER A 255 0.03 -8.21 10.72
N TYR A 256 -0.03 -7.38 11.77
CA TYR A 256 0.54 -6.05 11.79
C TYR A 256 1.91 -6.06 12.47
N ASN A 257 2.88 -5.44 11.82
CA ASN A 257 4.15 -5.10 12.44
C ASN A 257 4.16 -3.60 12.75
N VAL A 258 4.06 -3.26 14.02
CA VAL A 258 3.98 -1.86 14.49
C VAL A 258 5.30 -1.09 14.36
N VAL A 259 6.40 -1.78 14.03
CA VAL A 259 7.73 -1.23 13.73
C VAL A 259 8.21 -1.63 12.33
N GLY A 260 7.29 -1.89 11.43
CA GLY A 260 7.56 -2.53 10.13
C GLY A 260 8.29 -1.66 9.12
N THR A 261 8.45 -0.36 9.36
CA THR A 261 9.17 0.56 8.48
C THR A 261 10.08 1.49 9.27
N GLU A 262 11.14 1.99 8.63
CA GLU A 262 12.06 2.95 9.24
C GLU A 262 11.39 4.30 9.61
N ASN A 263 10.31 4.65 8.91
CA ASN A 263 9.51 5.84 9.21
C ASN A 263 8.48 5.61 10.33
N GLY A 264 8.46 4.44 10.99
CA GLY A 264 7.51 4.15 12.06
C GLY A 264 6.07 3.90 11.58
N ARG A 265 5.81 3.86 10.28
CA ARG A 265 4.54 3.37 9.73
C ARG A 265 4.43 1.87 9.95
N TRP A 266 3.24 1.40 10.25
CA TRP A 266 3.00 -0.02 10.33
C TRP A 266 3.12 -0.70 8.97
N SER A 267 3.53 -1.94 8.97
CA SER A 267 3.40 -2.83 7.81
C SER A 267 2.47 -3.98 8.14
N SER A 268 1.88 -4.57 7.12
CA SER A 268 1.07 -5.77 7.29
C SER A 268 1.49 -6.88 6.33
N SER A 269 1.23 -8.12 6.74
CA SER A 269 1.56 -9.33 5.99
C SER A 269 0.45 -10.36 6.16
N LYS A 270 0.60 -11.53 5.57
CA LYS A 270 -0.26 -12.68 5.88
C LYS A 270 -0.28 -12.94 7.38
N SER A 271 -1.37 -13.50 7.88
CA SER A 271 -1.44 -13.91 9.29
C SER A 271 -0.35 -14.93 9.62
N ALA A 272 -0.02 -15.07 10.90
CA ALA A 272 0.95 -16.06 11.38
C ALA A 272 0.59 -17.52 11.00
N PHE A 273 -0.69 -17.78 10.70
CA PHE A 273 -1.19 -19.09 10.27
C PHE A 273 -1.15 -19.29 8.74
N GLY A 274 -0.49 -18.41 8.00
CA GLY A 274 -0.36 -18.49 6.53
C GLY A 274 -1.64 -18.16 5.74
N ARG A 275 -2.73 -17.79 6.41
CA ARG A 275 -4.01 -17.35 5.82
C ARG A 275 -4.08 -15.84 5.74
N GLY A 276 -5.09 -15.33 5.02
CA GLY A 276 -5.26 -13.88 4.85
C GLY A 276 -4.20 -13.24 3.97
N THR A 277 -4.16 -11.92 3.95
CA THR A 277 -3.27 -11.14 3.07
C THR A 277 -2.90 -9.81 3.71
N ASN A 278 -2.00 -9.06 3.05
CA ASN A 278 -1.68 -7.69 3.44
C ASN A 278 -2.88 -6.76 3.21
N LEU A 279 -3.64 -6.47 4.29
CA LEU A 279 -4.84 -5.62 4.21
C LEU A 279 -4.53 -4.14 3.92
N GLN A 280 -3.31 -3.67 4.19
CA GLN A 280 -2.91 -2.29 3.85
C GLN A 280 -2.71 -2.07 2.34
N ASN A 281 -2.56 -3.15 1.55
CA ASN A 281 -2.32 -3.07 0.11
C ASN A 281 -3.54 -3.47 -0.74
N ILE A 282 -4.73 -3.50 -0.15
CA ILE A 282 -5.97 -3.81 -0.89
C ILE A 282 -6.33 -2.64 -1.82
N THR A 283 -6.40 -2.95 -3.11
CA THR A 283 -6.79 -1.95 -4.11
C THR A 283 -8.26 -1.52 -3.94
N PRO A 284 -8.63 -0.28 -4.30
CA PRO A 284 -10.01 0.20 -4.16
C PRO A 284 -11.06 -0.71 -4.78
N SER A 285 -10.76 -1.32 -5.95
CA SER A 285 -11.66 -2.27 -6.64
C SER A 285 -12.02 -3.51 -5.83
N MET A 286 -11.17 -3.90 -4.87
CA MET A 286 -11.36 -5.09 -4.04
C MET A 286 -12.00 -4.80 -2.68
N ARG A 287 -12.09 -3.52 -2.29
CA ARG A 287 -12.55 -3.14 -0.96
C ARG A 287 -14.02 -3.47 -0.71
N ARG A 288 -14.83 -3.58 -1.77
CA ARG A 288 -16.26 -3.88 -1.66
C ARG A 288 -16.56 -5.22 -0.97
N MET A 289 -15.70 -6.21 -1.09
CA MET A 289 -15.89 -7.50 -0.44
C MET A 289 -15.68 -7.48 1.08
N PHE A 290 -15.01 -6.44 1.61
CA PHE A 290 -14.75 -6.31 3.05
C PHE A 290 -15.85 -5.50 3.71
N CYS A 291 -16.53 -6.10 4.68
CA CYS A 291 -17.73 -5.56 5.26
C CYS A 291 -17.62 -5.42 6.79
N ALA A 292 -18.46 -4.55 7.35
CA ALA A 292 -18.82 -4.65 8.76
C ALA A 292 -19.55 -5.96 9.03
N ASP A 293 -19.61 -6.37 10.29
CA ASP A 293 -20.45 -7.48 10.72
C ASP A 293 -21.94 -7.14 10.55
N ASP A 294 -22.79 -8.14 10.47
CA ASP A 294 -24.22 -7.93 10.43
C ASP A 294 -24.68 -7.13 11.66
N GLY A 295 -25.51 -6.14 11.42
CA GLY A 295 -25.97 -5.24 12.47
C GLY A 295 -24.97 -4.17 12.92
N GLN A 296 -23.87 -3.94 12.16
CA GLN A 296 -22.84 -2.96 12.47
C GLN A 296 -22.68 -1.91 11.36
N TRP A 297 -22.37 -0.67 11.75
CA TRP A 297 -21.85 0.36 10.87
C TRP A 297 -20.34 0.19 10.67
N LEU A 298 -19.86 0.43 9.47
CA LEU A 298 -18.44 0.64 9.18
C LEU A 298 -18.15 2.14 9.16
N ILE A 299 -17.16 2.55 9.95
CA ILE A 299 -16.70 3.95 10.03
C ILE A 299 -15.20 3.95 9.74
N SER A 300 -14.76 4.87 8.88
CA SER A 300 -13.34 5.05 8.60
C SER A 300 -12.98 6.53 8.65
N PRO A 301 -12.32 6.97 9.73
CA PRO A 301 -11.68 8.29 9.79
C PRO A 301 -10.35 8.28 9.04
N ASP A 302 -10.05 9.42 8.39
CA ASP A 302 -8.79 9.72 7.72
C ASP A 302 -8.29 11.10 8.19
N LEU A 303 -6.98 11.32 8.18
CA LEU A 303 -6.38 12.61 8.53
C LEU A 303 -6.44 13.58 7.34
N GLU A 304 -7.13 14.70 7.50
CA GLU A 304 -7.33 15.67 6.41
C GLU A 304 -6.04 16.39 6.03
N GLN A 305 -5.53 16.13 4.81
CA GLN A 305 -4.34 16.78 4.23
C GLN A 305 -3.09 16.74 5.14
N ALA A 306 -2.96 15.69 5.96
CA ALA A 306 -2.02 15.61 7.06
C ALA A 306 -0.56 15.91 6.67
N GLU A 307 -0.06 15.28 5.59
CA GLU A 307 1.34 15.47 5.19
C GLU A 307 1.64 16.92 4.82
N SER A 308 0.73 17.60 4.10
CA SER A 308 0.92 19.02 3.74
C SER A 308 0.88 19.93 4.96
N ARG A 309 -0.03 19.68 5.89
CA ARG A 309 -0.13 20.45 7.14
C ARG A 309 1.13 20.29 8.00
N LEU A 310 1.69 19.07 8.03
CA LEU A 310 2.95 18.83 8.73
C LEU A 310 4.16 19.46 8.05
N VAL A 311 4.21 19.45 6.71
CA VAL A 311 5.23 20.22 5.97
C VAL A 311 5.14 21.69 6.36
N ALA A 312 3.94 22.27 6.47
CA ALA A 312 3.75 23.64 6.90
C ALA A 312 4.35 23.92 8.29
N GLY A 313 4.09 23.03 9.25
CA GLY A 313 4.65 23.12 10.62
C GLY A 313 6.17 23.04 10.64
N LEU A 314 6.75 22.09 9.89
CA LEU A 314 8.20 21.91 9.78
C LEU A 314 8.88 23.08 9.08
N VAL A 315 8.25 23.64 8.02
CA VAL A 315 8.73 24.83 7.33
C VAL A 315 8.74 26.02 8.31
N TRP A 316 7.62 26.29 8.98
CA TRP A 316 7.56 27.36 9.97
C TRP A 316 8.61 27.18 11.08
N GLN A 317 8.71 25.99 11.66
CA GLN A 317 9.66 25.70 12.74
C GLN A 317 11.13 25.98 12.31
N THR A 318 11.48 25.68 11.07
CA THR A 318 12.86 25.76 10.59
C THR A 318 13.22 27.11 9.97
N THR A 319 12.27 27.79 9.32
CA THR A 319 12.51 29.03 8.58
C THR A 319 11.85 30.26 9.21
N GLY A 320 10.76 30.10 9.93
CA GLY A 320 9.90 31.18 10.45
C GLY A 320 8.86 31.68 9.45
N ASP A 321 8.86 31.18 8.22
CA ASP A 321 7.89 31.54 7.19
C ASP A 321 6.58 30.77 7.40
N ASP A 322 5.47 31.49 7.42
CA ASP A 322 4.13 30.93 7.64
C ASP A 322 3.24 30.93 6.39
N THR A 323 3.78 31.28 5.24
CA THR A 323 3.02 31.35 3.97
C THR A 323 2.37 30.01 3.63
N TYR A 324 3.12 28.91 3.78
CA TYR A 324 2.58 27.58 3.54
C TYR A 324 1.61 27.12 4.64
N TRP A 325 1.84 27.57 5.89
CA TRP A 325 0.91 27.36 7.01
C TRP A 325 -0.43 28.04 6.75
N ALA A 326 -0.41 29.32 6.36
CA ALA A 326 -1.61 30.07 6.02
C ALA A 326 -2.39 29.42 4.85
N ALA A 327 -1.66 28.94 3.83
CA ALA A 327 -2.27 28.19 2.73
C ALA A 327 -2.99 26.90 3.21
N CYS A 328 -2.39 26.16 4.15
CA CYS A 328 -3.02 24.97 4.76
C CYS A 328 -4.23 25.33 5.63
N ALA A 329 -4.19 26.47 6.32
CA ALA A 329 -5.27 26.94 7.19
C ALA A 329 -6.49 27.46 6.42
N SER A 330 -6.34 27.77 5.12
CA SER A 330 -7.43 28.29 4.26
C SER A 330 -8.59 27.32 4.01
N GLY A 331 -8.48 26.09 4.48
CA GLY A 331 -9.51 25.04 4.35
C GLY A 331 -9.42 24.24 3.04
N ASP A 332 -9.01 24.80 1.91
CA ASP A 332 -8.74 24.07 0.65
C ASP A 332 -7.35 24.41 0.11
N LEU A 333 -6.34 23.76 0.70
CA LEU A 333 -4.93 23.93 0.31
C LEU A 333 -4.73 23.82 -1.20
N HIS A 334 -5.34 22.86 -1.85
CA HIS A 334 -5.09 22.60 -3.27
C HIS A 334 -5.66 23.69 -4.17
N THR A 335 -6.78 24.28 -3.80
CA THR A 335 -7.31 25.48 -4.46
C THR A 335 -6.41 26.69 -4.19
N THR A 336 -5.93 26.85 -2.97
CA THR A 336 -4.99 27.93 -2.62
C THR A 336 -3.67 27.79 -3.35
N VAL A 337 -3.11 26.59 -3.44
CA VAL A 337 -1.91 26.30 -4.25
C VAL A 337 -2.16 26.60 -5.73
N ALA A 338 -3.32 26.22 -6.27
CA ALA A 338 -3.68 26.56 -7.64
C ALA A 338 -3.72 28.07 -7.86
N ARG A 339 -4.33 28.83 -6.94
CA ARG A 339 -4.40 30.31 -6.98
C ARG A 339 -3.01 30.94 -6.99
N MET A 340 -2.12 30.47 -6.11
CA MET A 340 -0.75 31.00 -6.04
C MET A 340 0.11 30.60 -7.24
N THR A 341 -0.15 29.44 -7.84
CA THR A 341 0.62 28.92 -8.97
C THR A 341 0.18 29.48 -10.31
N TRP A 342 -1.13 29.75 -10.49
CA TRP A 342 -1.73 30.34 -11.70
C TRP A 342 -2.52 31.61 -11.37
N PRO A 343 -1.87 32.69 -10.95
CA PRO A 343 -2.55 33.93 -10.55
C PRO A 343 -3.39 34.54 -11.67
N GLU A 344 -3.15 34.18 -12.93
CA GLU A 344 -3.82 34.67 -14.12
C GLU A 344 -5.24 34.11 -14.35
N LEU A 345 -5.76 33.18 -13.52
CA LEU A 345 -7.03 32.50 -13.77
C LEU A 345 -8.29 33.24 -13.28
N GLY A 346 -8.17 34.53 -12.94
CA GLY A 346 -9.32 35.37 -12.57
C GLY A 346 -9.94 35.00 -11.22
N TRP A 347 -9.10 34.74 -10.22
CA TRP A 347 -9.49 34.44 -8.85
C TRP A 347 -10.28 35.57 -8.19
N THR A 348 -11.16 35.21 -7.26
CA THR A 348 -12.04 36.12 -6.51
C THR A 348 -11.77 36.00 -5.01
N ASP A 349 -12.49 36.78 -4.19
CA ASP A 349 -12.46 36.62 -2.72
C ASP A 349 -13.39 35.51 -2.22
N ASP A 350 -14.30 35.00 -3.06
CA ASP A 350 -15.19 33.90 -2.72
C ASP A 350 -14.52 32.54 -2.88
N GLN A 351 -14.41 31.80 -1.79
CA GLN A 351 -13.82 30.45 -1.78
C GLN A 351 -14.57 29.44 -2.67
N ALA A 352 -15.91 29.53 -2.74
CA ALA A 352 -16.70 28.60 -3.55
C ALA A 352 -16.49 28.86 -5.04
N ALA A 353 -16.39 30.13 -5.46
CA ALA A 353 -16.03 30.50 -6.81
C ALA A 353 -14.60 30.05 -7.16
N ASN A 354 -13.64 30.27 -6.28
CA ASN A 354 -12.25 29.83 -6.46
C ASN A 354 -12.14 28.30 -6.60
N ARG A 355 -12.91 27.55 -5.82
CA ARG A 355 -12.95 26.09 -5.97
C ARG A 355 -13.52 25.64 -7.31
N LYS A 356 -14.51 26.36 -7.86
CA LYS A 356 -15.01 26.11 -9.22
C LYS A 356 -13.94 26.39 -10.26
N ILE A 357 -13.22 27.51 -10.16
CA ILE A 357 -12.10 27.86 -11.04
C ILE A 357 -11.01 26.78 -10.97
N ALA A 358 -10.59 26.39 -9.77
CA ALA A 358 -9.58 25.34 -9.57
C ALA A 358 -9.97 23.99 -10.15
N ASN A 359 -11.26 23.68 -10.21
CA ASN A 359 -11.82 22.46 -10.78
C ASN A 359 -12.08 22.55 -12.30
N THR A 360 -11.69 23.64 -12.98
CA THR A 360 -11.71 23.66 -14.45
C THR A 360 -10.54 22.84 -15.02
N PRO A 361 -10.72 22.22 -16.20
CA PRO A 361 -9.63 21.55 -16.90
C PRO A 361 -8.44 22.49 -17.15
N SER A 362 -7.23 22.01 -16.88
CA SER A 362 -6.04 22.81 -17.14
C SER A 362 -5.77 22.94 -18.64
N ARG A 363 -5.22 24.08 -19.04
CA ARG A 363 -4.83 24.33 -20.43
C ARG A 363 -3.76 23.38 -20.92
N GLU A 364 -2.78 23.07 -20.07
CA GLU A 364 -1.63 22.23 -20.37
C GLU A 364 -2.00 20.73 -20.41
N LEU A 365 -2.96 20.34 -19.57
CA LEU A 365 -3.37 18.94 -19.35
C LEU A 365 -4.90 18.86 -19.19
N PRO A 366 -5.69 18.92 -20.27
CA PRO A 366 -7.15 18.99 -20.18
C PRO A 366 -7.85 17.83 -19.45
N LYS A 367 -7.17 16.71 -19.28
CA LYS A 367 -7.68 15.55 -18.48
C LYS A 367 -7.55 15.74 -16.97
N PHE A 368 -6.84 16.79 -16.52
CA PHE A 368 -6.67 17.14 -15.11
C PHE A 368 -7.17 18.56 -14.86
N THR A 369 -7.78 18.79 -13.70
CA THR A 369 -8.08 20.14 -13.24
C THR A 369 -6.83 20.81 -12.66
N TYR A 370 -6.83 22.14 -12.57
CA TYR A 370 -5.76 22.88 -11.89
C TYR A 370 -5.58 22.40 -10.44
N ARG A 371 -6.69 22.04 -9.76
CA ARG A 371 -6.67 21.49 -8.42
C ARG A 371 -6.02 20.10 -8.35
N ASP A 372 -6.28 19.24 -9.33
CA ASP A 372 -5.64 17.92 -9.41
C ASP A 372 -4.14 18.02 -9.65
N ILE A 373 -3.73 18.94 -10.52
CA ILE A 373 -2.31 19.23 -10.78
C ILE A 373 -1.65 19.74 -9.50
N SER A 374 -2.25 20.74 -8.84
CA SER A 374 -1.73 21.29 -7.57
C SER A 374 -1.55 20.21 -6.52
N LYS A 375 -2.52 19.30 -6.38
CA LYS A 375 -2.44 18.18 -5.44
C LYS A 375 -1.28 17.24 -5.77
N ARG A 376 -1.18 16.78 -7.02
CA ARG A 376 -0.23 15.73 -7.43
C ARG A 376 1.20 16.27 -7.54
N LEU A 377 1.37 17.42 -8.20
CA LEU A 377 2.68 18.01 -8.40
C LEU A 377 3.20 18.70 -7.13
N GLY A 378 2.33 19.37 -6.37
CA GLY A 378 2.68 19.98 -5.08
C GLY A 378 3.20 18.96 -4.09
N HIS A 379 2.50 17.82 -3.96
CA HIS A 379 2.95 16.73 -3.08
C HIS A 379 4.34 16.20 -3.50
N GLY A 380 4.56 15.94 -4.79
CA GLY A 380 5.87 15.52 -5.29
C GLY A 380 6.97 16.57 -5.06
N SER A 381 6.64 17.85 -5.20
CA SER A 381 7.57 18.98 -5.03
C SER A 381 7.95 19.19 -3.56
N ASN A 382 7.02 18.98 -2.62
CA ASN A 382 7.31 19.03 -1.18
C ASN A 382 8.41 18.02 -0.78
N TYR A 383 8.47 16.89 -1.45
CA TYR A 383 9.47 15.83 -1.20
C TYR A 383 10.67 15.89 -2.15
N ARG A 384 10.92 17.04 -2.76
CA ARG A 384 12.06 17.23 -3.67
C ARG A 384 12.08 16.23 -4.83
N GLY A 385 10.88 15.84 -5.32
CA GLY A 385 10.77 15.02 -6.52
C GLY A 385 11.35 15.76 -7.71
N THR A 386 12.13 15.07 -8.55
CA THR A 386 12.62 15.65 -9.79
C THR A 386 11.47 15.83 -10.80
N PRO A 387 11.52 16.83 -11.69
CA PRO A 387 10.50 17.00 -12.73
C PRO A 387 10.24 15.72 -13.51
N PHE A 388 11.29 15.03 -13.93
CA PHE A 388 11.18 13.75 -14.63
C PHE A 388 10.52 12.66 -13.79
N GLY A 389 10.89 12.53 -12.51
CA GLY A 389 10.33 11.52 -11.60
C GLY A 389 8.84 11.76 -11.33
N ILE A 390 8.44 13.00 -11.06
CA ILE A 390 7.04 13.37 -10.84
C ILE A 390 6.24 13.19 -12.15
N ALA A 391 6.77 13.66 -13.28
CA ALA A 391 6.15 13.53 -14.58
C ALA A 391 5.84 12.08 -14.93
N GLN A 392 6.78 11.17 -14.67
CA GLN A 392 6.60 9.74 -14.89
C GLN A 392 5.54 9.14 -13.96
N ALA A 393 5.50 9.57 -12.69
CA ALA A 393 4.53 9.07 -11.71
C ALA A 393 3.09 9.54 -12.00
N VAL A 394 2.94 10.78 -12.46
CA VAL A 394 1.62 11.38 -12.75
C VAL A 394 1.14 11.10 -14.18
N GLY A 395 2.06 10.76 -15.09
CA GLY A 395 1.76 10.53 -16.52
C GLY A 395 1.60 11.82 -17.31
N VAL A 396 2.44 12.82 -17.02
CA VAL A 396 2.45 14.14 -17.67
C VAL A 396 3.83 14.44 -18.29
N PRO A 397 3.96 15.39 -19.22
CA PRO A 397 5.26 15.81 -19.75
C PRO A 397 6.17 16.44 -18.67
N PRO A 398 7.49 16.19 -18.67
CA PRO A 398 8.41 16.76 -17.67
C PRO A 398 8.45 18.29 -17.64
N ASN A 399 8.36 18.97 -18.78
CA ASN A 399 8.34 20.43 -18.86
C ASN A 399 7.17 21.06 -18.11
N ILE A 400 5.99 20.42 -18.08
CA ILE A 400 4.85 20.88 -17.28
C ILE A 400 5.18 20.86 -15.78
N VAL A 401 5.91 19.84 -15.34
CA VAL A 401 6.33 19.75 -13.92
C VAL A 401 7.40 20.78 -13.61
N GLU A 402 8.34 21.04 -14.54
CA GLU A 402 9.36 22.09 -14.40
C GLU A 402 8.72 23.46 -14.23
N ASP A 403 7.81 23.83 -15.13
CA ASP A 403 7.08 25.11 -15.08
C ASP A 403 6.27 25.24 -13.78
N PHE A 404 5.59 24.16 -13.38
CA PHE A 404 4.90 24.10 -12.10
C PHE A 404 5.86 24.34 -10.92
N GLN A 405 6.99 23.63 -10.86
CA GLN A 405 7.94 23.77 -9.75
C GLN A 405 8.54 25.16 -9.65
N VAL A 406 8.83 25.81 -10.78
CA VAL A 406 9.30 27.20 -10.79
C VAL A 406 8.26 28.13 -10.14
N ARG A 407 7.00 28.04 -10.53
CA ARG A 407 5.90 28.84 -9.96
C ARG A 407 5.64 28.49 -8.50
N TYR A 408 5.66 27.18 -8.17
CA TYR A 408 5.39 26.67 -6.84
C TYR A 408 6.43 27.11 -5.82
N PHE A 409 7.72 27.01 -6.12
CA PHE A 409 8.78 27.45 -5.22
C PHE A 409 8.92 28.98 -5.17
N LYS A 410 8.46 29.69 -6.20
CA LYS A 410 8.30 31.16 -6.13
C LYS A 410 7.19 31.54 -5.15
N ALA A 411 6.08 30.82 -5.14
CA ALA A 411 4.97 31.03 -4.20
C ALA A 411 5.32 30.62 -2.77
N PHE A 412 6.15 29.58 -2.61
CA PHE A 412 6.54 29.01 -1.31
C PHE A 412 8.07 28.90 -1.18
N PRO A 413 8.80 30.04 -1.08
CA PRO A 413 10.26 30.05 -1.09
C PRO A 413 10.91 29.41 0.13
N ALA A 414 10.16 29.24 1.22
CA ALA A 414 10.63 28.58 2.43
C ALA A 414 10.74 27.05 2.30
N LEU A 415 10.06 26.41 1.33
CA LEU A 415 10.18 24.97 1.09
C LEU A 415 11.61 24.54 0.70
N PRO A 416 12.28 25.15 -0.29
CA PRO A 416 13.68 24.87 -0.56
C PRO A 416 14.61 25.17 0.62
N GLN A 417 14.31 26.16 1.47
CA GLN A 417 15.08 26.47 2.68
C GLN A 417 14.96 25.34 3.71
N TRP A 418 13.76 24.79 3.89
CA TRP A 418 13.55 23.60 4.73
C TRP A 418 14.30 22.38 4.18
N HIS A 419 14.30 22.16 2.85
CA HIS A 419 15.12 21.10 2.24
C HIS A 419 16.61 21.29 2.54
N ALA A 420 17.10 22.53 2.46
CA ALA A 420 18.49 22.86 2.80
C ALA A 420 18.78 22.64 4.30
N TRP A 421 17.82 22.93 5.18
CA TRP A 421 17.92 22.63 6.61
C TRP A 421 18.04 21.12 6.83
N CYS A 422 17.21 20.28 6.22
CA CYS A 422 17.30 18.82 6.30
C CYS A 422 18.68 18.33 5.87
N LYS A 423 19.23 18.90 4.79
CA LYS A 423 20.59 18.59 4.33
C LYS A 423 21.66 18.92 5.38
N ARG A 424 21.59 20.08 6.03
CA ARG A 424 22.51 20.45 7.12
C ARG A 424 22.41 19.46 8.28
N GLN A 425 21.19 19.11 8.73
CA GLN A 425 21.00 18.13 9.80
C GLN A 425 21.64 16.77 9.47
N LEU A 426 21.55 16.31 8.22
CA LEU A 426 22.22 15.08 7.79
C LEU A 426 23.73 15.20 7.84
N LEU A 427 24.28 16.34 7.45
CA LEU A 427 25.74 16.59 7.47
C LEU A 427 26.29 16.68 8.91
N ASP A 428 25.55 17.35 9.79
CA ASP A 428 26.01 17.65 11.14
C ASP A 428 25.76 16.49 12.12
N HIS A 429 24.65 15.76 11.95
CA HIS A 429 24.17 14.81 12.96
C HIS A 429 23.81 13.43 12.43
N GLN A 430 23.59 13.27 11.12
CA GLN A 430 23.12 12.02 10.48
C GLN A 430 21.77 11.50 11.01
N TYR A 431 21.00 12.30 11.73
CA TYR A 431 19.65 11.97 12.17
C TYR A 431 18.71 13.15 12.08
N LEU A 432 17.41 12.83 12.12
CA LEU A 432 16.32 13.78 12.27
C LEU A 432 15.35 13.28 13.35
N ASP A 433 14.74 14.23 14.03
CA ASP A 433 13.67 13.99 15.01
C ASP A 433 12.32 14.45 14.45
N THR A 434 11.25 13.70 14.77
CA THR A 434 9.88 14.16 14.53
C THR A 434 9.39 15.07 15.64
N PRO A 435 8.39 15.92 15.42
CA PRO A 435 7.73 16.69 16.48
C PRO A 435 7.18 15.83 17.63
N LEU A 436 6.87 14.55 17.38
CA LEU A 436 6.40 13.60 18.40
C LEU A 436 7.53 12.85 19.11
N GLY A 437 8.79 13.15 18.77
CA GLY A 437 9.96 12.65 19.47
C GLY A 437 10.56 11.35 18.92
N ARG A 438 10.19 10.89 17.74
CA ARG A 438 10.87 9.78 17.09
C ARG A 438 12.15 10.26 16.44
N ARG A 439 13.25 9.52 16.65
CA ARG A 439 14.54 9.73 15.97
C ARG A 439 14.76 8.66 14.92
N ARG A 440 15.24 9.08 13.73
CA ARG A 440 15.77 8.18 12.71
C ARG A 440 17.19 8.57 12.33
N TRP A 441 18.08 7.58 12.35
CA TRP A 441 19.43 7.68 11.83
C TRP A 441 19.46 7.35 10.35
N PHE A 442 20.26 8.10 9.58
CA PHE A 442 20.43 7.91 8.14
C PHE A 442 21.83 7.41 7.87
N PHE A 443 21.96 6.16 7.44
CA PHE A 443 23.25 5.51 7.18
C PHE A 443 23.72 5.69 5.74
N GLY A 444 22.92 6.30 4.87
CA GLY A 444 23.31 6.71 3.51
C GLY A 444 24.24 7.90 3.56
N ARG A 445 24.96 8.15 2.46
CA ARG A 445 25.85 9.32 2.36
C ARG A 445 25.01 10.61 2.42
N PRO A 446 25.34 11.57 3.30
CA PRO A 446 24.54 12.80 3.47
C PRO A 446 24.40 13.64 2.20
N ASN A 447 25.37 13.56 1.27
CA ASN A 447 25.34 14.29 0.00
C ASN A 447 24.60 13.54 -1.12
N GLU A 448 24.18 12.30 -0.92
CA GLU A 448 23.37 11.57 -1.89
C GLU A 448 21.95 12.10 -1.91
N ASP A 449 21.46 12.36 -3.11
CA ASP A 449 20.11 12.89 -3.32
C ASP A 449 19.00 11.92 -2.83
N ALA A 450 19.26 10.60 -2.86
CA ALA A 450 18.36 9.59 -2.31
C ALA A 450 18.22 9.73 -0.79
N THR A 451 19.35 9.83 -0.06
CA THR A 451 19.39 10.01 1.40
C THR A 451 18.67 11.30 1.81
N LEU A 452 18.92 12.40 1.08
CA LEU A 452 18.25 13.67 1.35
C LEU A 452 16.73 13.59 1.14
N ARG A 453 16.25 12.94 0.08
CA ARG A 453 14.81 12.73 -0.13
C ARG A 453 14.17 11.88 0.97
N GLU A 454 14.87 10.84 1.43
CA GLU A 454 14.41 10.04 2.57
C GLU A 454 14.30 10.89 3.84
N ALA A 455 15.27 11.77 4.11
CA ALA A 455 15.27 12.66 5.27
C ALA A 455 14.13 13.69 5.21
N ILE A 456 13.92 14.32 4.05
CA ILE A 456 12.81 15.25 3.83
C ILE A 456 11.47 14.56 4.04
N ALA A 457 11.30 13.34 3.53
CA ALA A 457 10.05 12.59 3.66
C ALA A 457 9.82 12.06 5.10
N PHE A 458 10.89 11.82 5.88
CA PHE A 458 10.79 11.24 7.20
C PHE A 458 9.93 12.08 8.16
N GLY A 459 10.21 13.37 8.28
CA GLY A 459 9.51 14.25 9.22
C GLY A 459 7.98 14.17 9.07
N PRO A 460 7.41 14.54 7.89
CA PRO A 460 5.97 14.51 7.68
C PRO A 460 5.39 13.10 7.77
N GLN A 461 5.96 12.13 7.04
CA GLN A 461 5.38 10.77 6.93
C GLN A 461 5.40 10.01 8.25
N SER A 462 6.47 10.14 9.02
CA SER A 462 6.58 9.52 10.34
C SER A 462 5.57 10.13 11.32
N THR A 463 5.49 11.47 11.35
CA THR A 463 4.59 12.18 12.26
C THR A 463 3.12 11.88 11.96
N VAL A 464 2.72 11.81 10.67
CA VAL A 464 1.35 11.39 10.28
C VAL A 464 1.04 10.00 10.81
N GLY A 465 1.95 9.04 10.60
CA GLY A 465 1.75 7.66 11.05
C GLY A 465 1.65 7.56 12.58
N GLU A 466 2.49 8.29 13.30
CA GLU A 466 2.46 8.32 14.76
C GLU A 466 1.21 8.99 15.31
N LEU A 467 0.81 10.13 14.73
CA LEU A 467 -0.41 10.84 15.12
C LEU A 467 -1.65 9.97 14.95
N LEU A 468 -1.82 9.37 13.76
CA LEU A 468 -2.95 8.48 13.51
C LEU A 468 -2.99 7.31 14.49
N ASN A 469 -1.85 6.68 14.72
CA ASN A 469 -1.75 5.54 15.62
C ASN A 469 -2.04 5.95 17.07
N LEU A 470 -1.61 7.14 17.49
CA LEU A 470 -1.93 7.69 18.82
C LEU A 470 -3.43 7.95 18.98
N ILE A 471 -4.07 8.55 17.97
CA ILE A 471 -5.52 8.78 17.96
C ILE A 471 -6.26 7.44 17.98
N MET A 472 -5.87 6.49 17.12
CA MET A 472 -6.43 5.15 17.10
C MET A 472 -6.29 4.43 18.46
N TYR A 473 -5.16 4.58 19.15
CA TYR A 473 -4.95 4.04 20.49
C TYR A 473 -5.90 4.68 21.51
N LYS A 474 -6.05 6.00 21.52
CA LYS A 474 -6.98 6.71 22.40
C LYS A 474 -8.42 6.24 22.18
N VAL A 475 -8.86 6.19 20.91
CA VAL A 475 -10.19 5.70 20.52
C VAL A 475 -10.40 4.25 20.96
N TRP A 476 -9.43 3.37 20.68
CA TRP A 476 -9.47 1.96 21.09
C TRP A 476 -9.51 1.80 22.62
N SER A 477 -8.74 2.58 23.36
CA SER A 477 -8.71 2.50 24.83
C SER A 477 -10.08 2.78 25.45
N ARG A 478 -10.89 3.67 24.84
CA ARG A 478 -12.26 3.95 25.28
C ARG A 478 -13.19 2.75 25.11
N SER A 479 -12.90 1.86 24.17
CA SER A 479 -13.69 0.62 24.00
C SER A 479 -13.40 -0.45 25.07
N LEU A 480 -12.37 -0.24 25.87
CA LEU A 480 -11.99 -1.14 26.97
C LEU A 480 -12.57 -0.68 28.33
N LEU A 481 -13.17 0.49 28.39
CA LEU A 481 -13.82 1.00 29.58
C LEU A 481 -15.07 0.18 29.91
N PRO A 482 -15.55 0.19 31.17
CA PRO A 482 -16.85 -0.35 31.51
C PRO A 482 -17.96 0.34 30.71
N GLN A 483 -19.01 -0.40 30.34
CA GLN A 483 -20.13 0.17 29.58
C GLN A 483 -20.86 1.29 30.32
N SER A 484 -20.77 1.32 31.64
CA SER A 484 -21.32 2.38 32.50
C SER A 484 -20.48 3.67 32.52
N ASP A 485 -19.25 3.63 31.98
CA ASP A 485 -18.39 4.81 31.92
C ASP A 485 -18.88 5.75 30.81
N PRO A 486 -19.08 7.05 31.10
CA PRO A 486 -19.53 8.03 30.10
C PRO A 486 -18.56 8.18 28.92
N ALA A 487 -17.29 7.81 29.09
CA ALA A 487 -16.30 7.83 28.03
C ALA A 487 -16.27 6.54 27.18
N PHE A 488 -17.01 5.50 27.55
CA PHE A 488 -17.07 4.25 26.81
C PHE A 488 -17.56 4.46 25.37
N LEU A 489 -16.90 3.79 24.44
CA LEU A 489 -17.32 3.73 23.02
C LEU A 489 -17.52 2.27 22.59
N PRO A 490 -18.73 1.88 22.11
CA PRO A 490 -19.02 0.51 21.69
C PRO A 490 -18.43 0.22 20.30
N LEU A 491 -17.13 0.43 20.15
CA LEU A 491 -16.45 0.26 18.87
C LEU A 491 -15.52 -0.95 18.84
N GLN A 492 -15.29 -1.44 17.65
CA GLN A 492 -14.43 -2.58 17.40
C GLN A 492 -13.52 -2.25 16.22
N LEU A 493 -12.20 -2.17 16.45
CA LEU A 493 -11.23 -1.94 15.39
C LEU A 493 -11.21 -3.11 14.39
N LEU A 494 -11.16 -2.80 13.10
CA LEU A 494 -11.12 -3.76 12.00
C LEU A 494 -9.78 -3.77 11.29
N LEU A 495 -9.29 -2.60 10.87
CA LEU A 495 -8.04 -2.47 10.15
C LEU A 495 -7.43 -1.07 10.30
N GLN A 496 -6.11 -0.99 10.09
CA GLN A 496 -5.35 0.24 9.91
C GLN A 496 -4.78 0.24 8.48
N ASN A 497 -4.93 1.34 7.76
CA ASN A 497 -4.51 1.46 6.37
C ASN A 497 -3.92 2.86 6.11
N HIS A 498 -2.59 2.94 6.08
CA HIS A 498 -1.85 4.18 5.84
C HIS A 498 -2.23 5.32 6.82
N ASP A 499 -2.97 6.32 6.35
CA ASP A 499 -3.35 7.52 7.08
C ASP A 499 -4.80 7.43 7.62
N ALA A 500 -5.41 6.22 7.57
CA ALA A 500 -6.75 5.92 8.03
C ALA A 500 -6.81 4.64 8.87
N PHE A 501 -7.81 4.51 9.72
CA PHE A 501 -8.19 3.24 10.31
C PHE A 501 -9.70 3.00 10.14
N ALA A 502 -10.13 1.76 10.29
CA ALA A 502 -11.55 1.44 10.21
C ALA A 502 -11.99 0.67 11.46
N PHE A 503 -13.19 0.98 11.90
CA PHE A 503 -13.85 0.32 13.01
C PHE A 503 -15.33 0.14 12.73
N GLN A 504 -15.99 -0.69 13.52
CA GLN A 504 -17.42 -0.89 13.44
C GLN A 504 -18.09 -0.60 14.78
N VAL A 505 -19.36 -0.19 14.71
CA VAL A 505 -20.22 0.07 15.87
C VAL A 505 -21.63 -0.50 15.63
N PRO A 506 -22.37 -0.90 16.69
CA PRO A 506 -23.74 -1.39 16.52
C PRO A 506 -24.65 -0.40 15.80
N LEU A 507 -25.56 -0.87 14.96
CA LEU A 507 -26.57 -0.04 14.27
C LEU A 507 -27.50 0.71 15.24
N THR A 508 -27.66 0.20 16.45
CA THR A 508 -28.45 0.84 17.53
C THR A 508 -27.77 2.08 18.09
N THR A 509 -26.48 2.30 17.77
CA THR A 509 -25.71 3.43 18.28
C THR A 509 -26.07 4.71 17.51
N HIS A 510 -26.18 5.82 18.23
CA HIS A 510 -26.35 7.13 17.62
C HIS A 510 -25.04 7.61 17.00
N LEU A 511 -24.92 7.51 15.67
CA LEU A 511 -23.71 7.80 14.90
C LEU A 511 -23.10 9.18 15.17
N PRO A 512 -23.88 10.28 15.22
CA PRO A 512 -23.32 11.60 15.53
C PRO A 512 -22.52 11.62 16.83
N THR A 513 -23.02 10.96 17.89
CA THR A 513 -22.33 10.87 19.18
C THR A 513 -20.97 10.17 19.05
N ILE A 514 -20.93 9.04 18.33
CA ILE A 514 -19.67 8.32 18.13
C ILE A 514 -18.68 9.13 17.29
N ILE A 515 -19.15 9.69 16.18
CA ILE A 515 -18.29 10.48 15.29
C ILE A 515 -17.74 11.71 16.01
N ASN A 516 -18.58 12.42 16.77
CA ASN A 516 -18.14 13.57 17.55
C ASN A 516 -17.14 13.18 18.66
N ALA A 517 -17.37 12.05 19.33
CA ALA A 517 -16.45 11.55 20.34
C ALA A 517 -15.08 11.16 19.76
N VAL A 518 -15.08 10.48 18.59
CA VAL A 518 -13.83 10.13 17.88
C VAL A 518 -13.16 11.38 17.33
N ASN A 519 -13.91 12.32 16.73
CA ASN A 519 -13.37 13.60 16.26
C ASN A 519 -12.78 14.45 17.39
N GLY A 520 -13.33 14.33 18.61
CA GLY A 520 -12.77 14.91 19.81
C GLY A 520 -11.32 14.46 20.07
N GLU A 521 -11.00 13.18 19.79
CA GLU A 521 -9.63 12.67 19.92
C GLU A 521 -8.68 13.25 18.85
N PHE A 522 -9.15 13.50 17.62
CA PHE A 522 -8.37 14.22 16.61
C PHE A 522 -8.07 15.64 17.07
N ASN A 523 -9.07 16.36 17.56
CA ASN A 523 -8.94 17.76 17.98
C ASN A 523 -8.13 17.94 19.27
N SER A 524 -8.14 16.93 20.16
CA SER A 524 -7.40 16.95 21.44
C SER A 524 -5.96 16.40 21.33
N THR A 525 -5.48 16.14 20.12
CA THR A 525 -4.13 15.60 19.90
C THR A 525 -3.33 16.55 18.98
N PRO A 526 -2.97 17.75 19.46
CA PRO A 526 -2.19 18.70 18.68
C PRO A 526 -0.75 18.25 18.54
N ILE A 527 -0.13 18.66 17.44
CA ILE A 527 1.32 18.57 17.23
C ILE A 527 1.91 19.94 17.50
N THR A 528 2.81 20.01 18.47
CA THR A 528 3.45 21.26 18.87
C THR A 528 4.75 21.48 18.10
N PHE A 529 4.87 22.63 17.47
CA PHE A 529 6.10 23.15 16.89
C PHE A 529 6.65 24.28 17.73
N VAL A 530 7.97 24.35 17.88
CA VAL A 530 8.65 25.38 18.70
C VAL A 530 9.74 26.04 17.88
N ARG A 531 9.77 27.38 17.88
CA ARG A 531 10.79 28.20 17.24
C ARG A 531 11.10 29.43 18.09
N GLY A 532 12.36 29.60 18.50
CA GLY A 532 12.79 30.78 19.23
C GLY A 532 11.97 31.10 20.50
N GLY A 533 11.43 30.08 21.15
CA GLY A 533 10.52 30.24 22.31
C GLY A 533 9.04 30.41 21.94
N GLU A 534 8.70 30.71 20.70
CA GLU A 534 7.31 30.69 20.21
C GLU A 534 6.83 29.26 20.03
N ARG A 535 5.60 28.98 20.48
CA ARG A 535 4.95 27.69 20.36
C ARG A 535 3.71 27.80 19.48
N ARG A 536 3.56 26.90 18.51
CA ARG A 536 2.36 26.76 17.68
C ARG A 536 1.87 25.31 17.71
N ASP A 537 0.59 25.15 17.98
CA ASP A 537 -0.07 23.86 17.98
C ASP A 537 -0.82 23.66 16.65
N LEU A 538 -0.55 22.55 15.97
CA LEU A 538 -1.22 22.13 14.76
C LEU A 538 -2.22 21.02 15.10
N ILE A 539 -3.50 21.29 14.84
CA ILE A 539 -4.57 20.28 14.89
C ILE A 539 -4.83 19.81 13.47
N ILE A 540 -4.81 18.49 13.25
CA ILE A 540 -5.18 17.88 11.98
C ILE A 540 -6.56 17.25 12.15
N PRO A 541 -7.62 17.81 11.52
CA PRO A 541 -8.98 17.30 11.68
C PRO A 541 -9.14 15.93 11.02
N GLY A 542 -10.12 15.16 11.51
CA GLY A 542 -10.56 13.90 10.93
C GLY A 542 -11.60 14.11 9.83
N GLU A 543 -11.43 13.46 8.70
CA GLU A 543 -12.46 13.29 7.67
C GLU A 543 -13.10 11.92 7.84
N PHE A 544 -14.41 11.86 8.02
CA PHE A 544 -15.13 10.62 8.33
C PHE A 544 -15.92 10.14 7.13
N VAL A 545 -15.88 8.83 6.91
CA VAL A 545 -16.76 8.14 5.96
C VAL A 545 -17.46 6.96 6.65
N THR A 546 -18.71 6.72 6.30
CA THR A 546 -19.56 5.69 6.93
C THR A 546 -20.27 4.85 5.88
N GLY A 547 -20.52 3.59 6.17
CA GLY A 547 -21.20 2.66 5.27
C GLY A 547 -21.25 1.24 5.85
N PHE A 548 -21.33 0.24 4.98
CA PHE A 548 -21.39 -1.18 5.37
C PHE A 548 -20.26 -2.01 4.77
N ASN A 549 -19.64 -1.55 3.68
CA ASN A 549 -18.43 -2.14 3.12
C ASN A 549 -17.34 -1.07 2.92
N TRP A 550 -16.11 -1.52 2.77
CA TRP A 550 -14.92 -0.65 2.75
C TRP A 550 -14.69 0.09 1.41
N ALA A 551 -15.45 -0.19 0.36
CA ALA A 551 -15.39 0.61 -0.86
C ALA A 551 -16.28 1.84 -0.75
N TYR A 552 -15.90 2.90 -1.46
CA TYR A 552 -16.76 4.09 -1.55
C TYR A 552 -18.02 3.80 -2.37
N ALA A 553 -19.13 4.41 -2.00
CA ALA A 553 -20.30 4.51 -2.86
C ALA A 553 -19.99 5.40 -4.08
N ASP A 554 -20.59 5.10 -5.23
CA ASP A 554 -20.31 5.82 -6.49
C ASP A 554 -20.86 7.26 -6.54
N THR A 555 -21.55 7.69 -5.50
CA THR A 555 -22.01 9.08 -5.32
C THR A 555 -20.89 10.09 -5.08
N ASN A 556 -19.62 9.63 -4.97
CA ASN A 556 -18.46 10.49 -4.85
C ASN A 556 -17.62 10.42 -6.14
N PRO A 557 -17.89 11.29 -7.14
CA PRO A 557 -17.22 11.29 -8.43
C PRO A 557 -15.81 11.89 -8.32
N ASP A 558 -14.86 11.14 -7.75
CA ASP A 558 -13.45 11.49 -7.87
C ASP A 558 -12.92 10.85 -9.16
N PRO A 559 -12.56 11.63 -10.19
CA PRO A 559 -12.03 11.09 -11.43
C PRO A 559 -10.81 10.24 -11.16
N GLY A 560 -10.88 8.95 -11.46
CA GLY A 560 -9.81 7.98 -11.22
C GLY A 560 -10.06 7.02 -10.05
N LYS A 561 -11.15 7.15 -9.31
CA LYS A 561 -11.62 6.10 -8.39
C LYS A 561 -12.37 5.02 -9.15
N TRP A 562 -12.22 3.79 -8.68
CA TRP A 562 -12.96 2.66 -9.21
C TRP A 562 -14.46 2.85 -8.96
N THR A 563 -15.27 2.77 -10.03
CA THR A 563 -16.73 2.82 -9.95
C THR A 563 -17.32 1.42 -10.11
N PHE A 564 -18.42 1.14 -9.42
CA PHE A 564 -19.16 -0.11 -9.53
C PHE A 564 -20.40 0.11 -10.40
N SER A 565 -20.71 -0.84 -11.27
CA SER A 565 -21.84 -0.73 -12.20
C SER A 565 -23.21 -0.56 -11.51
N ASP A 566 -23.35 -1.03 -10.27
CA ASP A 566 -24.55 -0.93 -9.44
C ASP A 566 -24.53 0.23 -8.43
N GLY A 567 -23.51 1.10 -8.50
CA GLY A 567 -23.37 2.28 -7.64
C GLY A 567 -22.96 2.00 -6.19
N ASN A 568 -22.62 0.75 -5.84
CA ASN A 568 -22.21 0.33 -4.48
C ASN A 568 -22.95 1.06 -3.35
N LYS A 569 -24.28 0.94 -3.32
CA LYS A 569 -25.16 1.67 -2.38
C LYS A 569 -24.83 1.45 -0.90
N ASP A 570 -24.21 0.31 -0.57
CA ASP A 570 -23.75 -0.06 0.78
C ASP A 570 -22.32 0.45 1.08
N GLY A 571 -21.72 1.20 0.17
CA GLY A 571 -20.37 1.72 0.27
C GLY A 571 -20.22 2.89 1.23
N LEU A 572 -18.97 3.29 1.47
CA LEU A 572 -18.62 4.43 2.29
C LEU A 572 -19.06 5.75 1.65
N ILE A 573 -19.72 6.58 2.43
CA ILE A 573 -20.18 7.93 2.06
C ILE A 573 -19.54 8.92 3.04
N LYS A 574 -19.13 10.09 2.55
CA LYS A 574 -18.60 11.15 3.40
C LYS A 574 -19.67 11.59 4.41
N TRP A 575 -19.28 11.62 5.68
CA TRP A 575 -20.16 12.07 6.76
C TRP A 575 -20.49 13.56 6.60
N GLY A 576 -21.78 13.87 6.46
CA GLY A 576 -22.29 15.24 6.28
C GLY A 576 -23.02 15.81 7.49
N GLY A 577 -22.92 15.13 8.64
CA GLY A 577 -23.59 15.59 9.88
C GLY A 577 -25.04 15.10 10.05
N SER A 578 -25.64 14.41 9.08
CA SER A 578 -27.00 13.88 9.17
C SER A 578 -27.11 12.41 8.74
N ASP A 579 -27.99 11.67 9.42
CA ASP A 579 -28.23 10.24 9.20
C ASP A 579 -29.16 9.92 8.01
N GLU A 580 -29.83 10.91 7.42
CA GLU A 580 -30.99 10.68 6.54
C GLU A 580 -30.68 9.83 5.29
N ARG A 581 -29.52 10.03 4.67
CA ARG A 581 -29.12 9.25 3.49
C ARG A 581 -28.73 7.81 3.80
N ILE A 582 -28.35 7.55 5.03
CA ILE A 582 -27.82 6.26 5.48
C ILE A 582 -28.98 5.34 5.88
N ARG A 583 -30.07 5.91 6.43
CA ARG A 583 -31.28 5.16 6.85
C ARG A 583 -32.03 4.50 5.69
N THR A 584 -31.83 4.96 4.46
CA THR A 584 -32.46 4.41 3.26
C THR A 584 -31.61 3.34 2.54
N SER A 585 -30.45 2.94 3.11
CA SER A 585 -29.61 1.89 2.53
C SER A 585 -30.31 0.52 2.58
N PRO A 586 -30.22 -0.29 1.50
CA PRO A 586 -30.71 -1.67 1.50
C PRO A 586 -30.09 -2.55 2.59
N ALA A 587 -28.90 -2.23 3.08
CA ALA A 587 -28.25 -2.94 4.19
C ALA A 587 -28.96 -2.69 5.52
N VAL A 588 -29.51 -1.48 5.75
CA VAL A 588 -30.32 -1.18 6.95
C VAL A 588 -31.64 -1.95 6.90
N ALA A 589 -32.29 -2.02 5.73
CA ALA A 589 -33.51 -2.79 5.56
C ALA A 589 -33.29 -4.29 5.84
N ARG A 590 -32.19 -4.87 5.36
CA ARG A 590 -31.79 -6.26 5.65
C ARG A 590 -31.45 -6.49 7.12
N SER A 591 -30.91 -5.48 7.81
CA SER A 591 -30.56 -5.57 9.24
C SER A 591 -31.79 -5.44 10.15
N ALA A 592 -32.86 -4.74 9.71
CA ALA A 592 -34.13 -4.70 10.43
C ALA A 592 -34.79 -6.09 10.52
N ASP A 593 -34.68 -6.91 9.46
CA ASP A 593 -35.11 -8.33 9.49
C ASP A 593 -34.24 -9.19 10.43
N PHE A 594 -33.01 -8.78 10.73
CA PHE A 594 -32.10 -9.48 11.61
C PHE A 594 -32.29 -9.14 13.09
N LEU A 595 -32.71 -7.92 13.42
CA LEU A 595 -33.00 -7.48 14.79
C LEU A 595 -34.23 -8.19 15.38
N GLY A 596 -35.03 -8.88 14.56
CA GLY A 596 -36.14 -9.76 14.99
C GLY A 596 -35.73 -11.19 15.34
N ARG A 597 -34.45 -11.61 15.17
CA ARG A 597 -33.98 -12.95 15.51
C ARG A 597 -33.20 -12.95 16.83
N PRO A 598 -33.40 -13.95 17.71
CA PRO A 598 -32.65 -14.01 18.97
C PRO A 598 -31.14 -14.18 18.71
N SER A 599 -30.34 -13.39 19.40
CA SER A 599 -28.89 -13.36 19.31
C SER A 599 -28.26 -14.73 19.52
N ALA A 600 -27.40 -15.15 18.58
CA ALA A 600 -26.54 -16.32 18.79
C ALA A 600 -25.60 -16.11 20.01
N PRO A 601 -25.22 -17.16 20.73
CA PRO A 601 -24.53 -17.03 22.00
C PRO A 601 -23.16 -16.35 21.83
N SER A 602 -22.93 -15.33 22.66
CA SER A 602 -21.66 -14.64 22.79
C SER A 602 -20.60 -15.59 23.31
N TRP A 603 -19.57 -15.85 22.53
CA TRP A 603 -18.36 -16.47 23.04
C TRP A 603 -17.60 -15.44 23.88
N ARG A 604 -17.53 -15.68 25.18
CA ARG A 604 -16.66 -14.98 26.13
C ARG A 604 -15.19 -15.35 25.91
#